data_3fddddc32f62a9a8072706b383a582ee
#
_entry.id   3fddddc32f62a9a8072706b383a582ee
#
_cell.length_a   1.000
_cell.length_b   1.000
_cell.length_c   1.000
_cell.angle_alpha   90.00
_cell.angle_beta   90.00
_cell.angle_gamma   90.00
#
_symmetry.space_group_name_H-M   'P 1'
#
loop_
_entity.id
_entity.type
_entity.pdbx_description
1 polymer ?
#
loop_
_entity_poly.entity_id
_entity_poly.type
_entity_poly.pdbx_seq_one_letter_code
_entity_poly.pdbx_strand_id
1 'polypeptide(L)'
;MSLATKERILDAAEGLFANHGFAATSLRQITAVAEVNLAAVNYHFGSKEALLTAVFERRVVPVNQERLRLLDGLEAEAAQGKAIQLEDVVRAFLLPAFNAVEGFGQQGAKFMQLVGRMHSETNEQLRAAFLKLFQPVGQRFVPVL
;
A
#
# COMPACT_ATOMS: atom_id res chain seq x y z
N MET A 1 1.27 -21.87 -6.67
CA MET A 1 2.30 -20.86 -7.01
C MET A 1 3.08 -20.57 -5.73
N SER A 2 4.40 -20.52 -5.84
CA SER A 2 5.24 -20.18 -4.69
C SER A 2 5.09 -18.71 -4.29
N LEU A 3 5.41 -18.39 -3.04
CA LEU A 3 5.47 -17.02 -2.54
C LEU A 3 6.44 -16.17 -3.38
N ALA A 4 7.59 -16.74 -3.79
CA ALA A 4 8.55 -16.07 -4.63
C ALA A 4 7.98 -15.69 -6.02
N THR A 5 7.13 -16.53 -6.61
CA THR A 5 6.45 -16.23 -7.89
C THR A 5 5.46 -15.09 -7.71
N LYS A 6 4.67 -15.10 -6.64
CA LYS A 6 3.74 -14.01 -6.31
C LYS A 6 4.48 -12.68 -6.15
N GLU A 7 5.59 -12.66 -5.42
CA GLU A 7 6.41 -11.47 -5.23
C GLU A 7 7.00 -10.95 -6.54
N ARG A 8 7.47 -11.82 -7.43
CA ARG A 8 7.95 -11.42 -8.76
C ARG A 8 6.89 -10.73 -9.59
N ILE A 9 5.65 -11.25 -9.56
CA ILE A 9 4.50 -10.62 -10.25
C ILE A 9 4.22 -9.24 -9.67
N LEU A 10 4.18 -9.12 -8.35
CA LEU A 10 3.93 -7.85 -7.68
C LEU A 10 5.03 -6.82 -7.94
N ASP A 11 6.29 -7.23 -7.95
CA ASP A 11 7.43 -6.37 -8.26
C ASP A 11 7.37 -5.86 -9.71
N ALA A 12 7.09 -6.76 -10.66
CA ALA A 12 6.94 -6.40 -12.07
C ALA A 12 5.77 -5.43 -12.27
N ALA A 13 4.63 -5.70 -11.65
CA ALA A 13 3.44 -4.86 -11.73
C ALA A 13 3.69 -3.48 -11.14
N GLU A 14 4.27 -3.41 -9.95
CA GLU A 14 4.61 -2.14 -9.27
C GLU A 14 5.51 -1.27 -10.15
N GLY A 15 6.57 -1.85 -10.72
CA GLY A 15 7.50 -1.14 -11.59
C GLY A 15 6.85 -0.61 -12.87
N LEU A 16 6.06 -1.45 -13.55
CA LEU A 16 5.39 -1.07 -14.79
C LEU A 16 4.28 -0.04 -14.57
N PHE A 17 3.47 -0.19 -13.53
CA PHE A 17 2.45 0.79 -13.17
C PHE A 17 3.08 2.14 -12.78
N ALA A 18 4.19 2.11 -12.05
CA ALA A 18 4.91 3.34 -11.68
C ALA A 18 5.49 4.06 -12.91
N ASN A 19 6.08 3.32 -13.85
CA ASN A 19 6.75 3.89 -15.01
C ASN A 19 5.78 4.33 -16.11
N HIS A 20 4.73 3.55 -16.37
CA HIS A 20 3.85 3.73 -17.53
C HIS A 20 2.42 4.12 -17.17
N GLY A 21 2.02 3.99 -15.91
CA GLY A 21 0.65 4.16 -15.45
C GLY A 21 -0.19 2.89 -15.61
N PHE A 22 -1.36 2.90 -14.97
CA PHE A 22 -2.26 1.74 -14.99
C PHE A 22 -2.82 1.45 -16.38
N ALA A 23 -3.34 2.47 -17.07
CA ALA A 23 -4.00 2.32 -18.37
C ALA A 23 -3.05 1.78 -19.45
N ALA A 24 -1.79 2.25 -19.46
CA ALA A 24 -0.79 1.87 -20.45
C ALA A 24 -0.06 0.55 -20.13
N THR A 25 -0.36 -0.10 -19.01
CA THR A 25 0.26 -1.37 -18.60
C THR A 25 -0.70 -2.52 -18.86
N SER A 26 -0.24 -3.57 -19.54
CA SER A 26 -1.00 -4.79 -19.78
C SER A 26 -0.54 -5.94 -18.90
N LEU A 27 -1.43 -6.91 -18.64
CA LEU A 27 -1.06 -8.15 -17.94
C LEU A 27 0.02 -8.93 -18.70
N ARG A 28 0.05 -8.86 -20.03
CA ARG A 28 1.10 -9.51 -20.85
C ARG A 28 2.48 -8.91 -20.62
N GLN A 29 2.56 -7.59 -20.49
CA GLN A 29 3.83 -6.93 -20.14
C GLN A 29 4.31 -7.35 -18.75
N ILE A 30 3.40 -7.43 -17.79
CA ILE A 30 3.72 -7.85 -16.42
C ILE A 30 4.23 -9.31 -16.42
N THR A 31 3.56 -10.21 -17.12
CA THR A 31 3.97 -11.61 -17.20
C THR A 31 5.33 -11.77 -17.86
N ALA A 32 5.61 -11.00 -18.90
CA ALA A 32 6.92 -11.01 -19.57
C ALA A 32 8.04 -10.59 -18.64
N VAL A 33 7.86 -9.50 -17.89
CA VAL A 33 8.86 -9.00 -16.93
C VAL A 33 9.03 -9.96 -15.74
N ALA A 34 7.93 -10.52 -15.24
CA ALA A 34 7.94 -11.46 -14.11
C ALA A 34 8.40 -12.87 -14.50
N GLU A 35 8.52 -13.16 -15.81
CA GLU A 35 8.85 -14.48 -16.34
C GLU A 35 7.87 -15.58 -15.86
N VAL A 36 6.58 -15.28 -15.97
CA VAL A 36 5.47 -16.20 -15.65
C VAL A 36 4.49 -16.29 -16.80
N ASN A 37 3.60 -17.28 -16.80
CA ASN A 37 2.53 -17.35 -17.79
C ASN A 37 1.31 -16.52 -17.37
N LEU A 38 0.51 -16.09 -18.35
CA LEU A 38 -0.68 -15.28 -18.14
C LEU A 38 -1.75 -16.02 -17.30
N ALA A 39 -1.86 -17.34 -17.45
CA ALA A 39 -2.80 -18.16 -16.68
C ALA A 39 -2.51 -18.08 -15.17
N ALA A 40 -1.24 -18.05 -14.78
CA ALA A 40 -0.85 -17.91 -13.38
C ALA A 40 -1.31 -16.57 -12.78
N VAL A 41 -1.13 -15.48 -13.50
CA VAL A 41 -1.59 -14.15 -13.05
C VAL A 41 -3.11 -14.09 -12.95
N ASN A 42 -3.82 -14.58 -13.96
CA ASN A 42 -5.29 -14.63 -13.95
C ASN A 42 -5.84 -15.50 -12.81
N TYR A 43 -5.20 -16.64 -12.55
CA TYR A 43 -5.60 -17.53 -11.46
C TYR A 43 -5.46 -16.89 -10.08
N HIS A 44 -4.35 -16.18 -9.83
CA HIS A 44 -4.04 -15.63 -8.49
C HIS A 44 -4.64 -14.25 -8.22
N PHE A 45 -4.76 -13.41 -9.26
CA PHE A 45 -5.22 -12.04 -9.11
C PHE A 45 -6.55 -11.76 -9.82
N GLY A 46 -6.85 -12.46 -10.89
CA GLY A 46 -8.12 -12.37 -11.63
C GLY A 46 -8.21 -11.21 -12.61
N SER A 47 -7.71 -10.03 -12.27
CA SER A 47 -7.78 -8.82 -13.10
C SER A 47 -6.59 -7.91 -12.89
N LYS A 48 -6.39 -6.97 -13.80
CA LYS A 48 -5.36 -5.93 -13.69
C LYS A 48 -5.65 -5.00 -12.49
N GLU A 49 -6.91 -4.71 -12.24
CA GLU A 49 -7.39 -3.92 -11.09
C GLU A 49 -7.08 -4.62 -9.77
N ALA A 50 -7.39 -5.90 -9.67
CA ALA A 50 -7.09 -6.71 -8.48
C ALA A 50 -5.58 -6.81 -8.24
N LEU A 51 -4.78 -6.90 -9.31
CA LEU A 51 -3.33 -6.90 -9.20
C LEU A 51 -2.79 -5.56 -8.68
N LEU A 52 -3.31 -4.43 -9.15
CA LEU A 52 -2.93 -3.12 -8.62
C LEU A 52 -3.32 -2.98 -7.14
N THR A 53 -4.52 -3.43 -6.77
CA THR A 53 -4.94 -3.48 -5.36
C THR A 53 -3.97 -4.28 -4.52
N ALA A 54 -3.54 -5.46 -4.99
CA ALA A 54 -2.55 -6.28 -4.29
C ALA A 54 -1.18 -5.60 -4.15
N VAL A 55 -0.76 -4.84 -5.15
CA VAL A 55 0.47 -4.02 -5.08
C VAL A 55 0.37 -2.98 -3.96
N PHE A 56 -0.76 -2.27 -3.85
CA PHE A 56 -0.97 -1.30 -2.77
C PHE A 56 -1.08 -1.97 -1.40
N GLU A 57 -1.86 -3.05 -1.29
CA GLU A 57 -2.02 -3.79 -0.04
C GLU A 57 -0.69 -4.25 0.53
N ARG A 58 0.18 -4.79 -0.29
CA ARG A 58 1.53 -5.24 0.10
C ARG A 58 2.31 -4.15 0.84
N ARG A 59 2.18 -2.88 0.40
CA ARG A 59 2.91 -1.74 0.95
C ARG A 59 2.16 -1.05 2.10
N VAL A 60 0.86 -0.89 1.96
CA VAL A 60 0.04 -0.07 2.87
C VAL A 60 -0.39 -0.84 4.11
N VAL A 61 -0.75 -2.12 3.98
CA VAL A 61 -1.27 -2.91 5.11
C VAL A 61 -0.27 -2.99 6.27
N PRO A 62 1.02 -3.33 6.07
CA PRO A 62 1.98 -3.35 7.17
C PRO A 62 2.16 -1.99 7.86
N VAL A 63 2.15 -0.91 7.08
CA VAL A 63 2.25 0.46 7.61
C VAL A 63 1.04 0.78 8.49
N ASN A 64 -0.16 0.44 8.03
CA ASN A 64 -1.39 0.65 8.78
C ASN A 64 -1.45 -0.19 10.06
N GLN A 65 -0.96 -1.41 10.01
CA GLN A 65 -0.85 -2.27 11.21
C GLN A 65 0.05 -1.63 12.27
N GLU A 66 1.18 -1.09 11.86
CA GLU A 66 2.09 -0.40 12.78
C GLU A 66 1.48 0.89 13.33
N ARG A 67 0.78 1.66 12.51
CA ARG A 67 0.01 2.83 12.95
C ARG A 67 -0.98 2.48 14.06
N LEU A 68 -1.77 1.44 13.85
CA LEU A 68 -2.77 0.99 14.82
C LEU A 68 -2.11 0.46 16.10
N ARG A 69 -1.00 -0.26 15.98
CA ARG A 69 -0.23 -0.73 17.14
C ARG A 69 0.27 0.43 18.01
N LEU A 70 0.80 1.48 17.38
CA LEU A 70 1.27 2.67 18.09
C LEU A 70 0.11 3.42 18.76
N LEU A 71 -1.03 3.54 18.07
CA LEU A 71 -2.22 4.16 18.64
C LEU A 71 -2.77 3.36 19.84
N ASP A 72 -2.79 2.04 19.74
CA ASP A 72 -3.18 1.15 20.86
C ASP A 72 -2.29 1.41 22.09
N GLY A 73 -1.00 1.61 21.89
CA GLY A 73 -0.06 1.97 22.96
C GLY A 73 -0.40 3.30 23.65
N LEU A 74 -0.73 4.33 22.86
CA LEU A 74 -1.13 5.65 23.38
C LEU A 74 -2.46 5.54 24.16
N GLU A 75 -3.43 4.81 23.64
CA GLU A 75 -4.72 4.59 24.32
C GLU A 75 -4.55 3.79 25.63
N ALA A 76 -3.66 2.81 25.67
CA ALA A 76 -3.34 2.05 26.87
C ALA A 76 -2.70 2.95 27.96
N GLU A 77 -1.78 3.84 27.58
CA GLU A 77 -1.21 4.82 28.49
C GLU A 77 -2.26 5.82 29.00
N ALA A 78 -3.18 6.24 28.13
CA ALA A 78 -4.29 7.12 28.49
C ALA A 78 -5.24 6.45 29.52
N ALA A 79 -5.49 5.17 29.39
CA ALA A 79 -6.28 4.40 30.36
C ALA A 79 -5.61 4.37 31.77
N GLN A 80 -4.31 4.60 31.85
CA GLN A 80 -3.54 4.73 33.09
C GLN A 80 -3.43 6.17 33.59
N GLY A 81 -4.14 7.12 32.95
CA GLY A 81 -4.19 8.52 33.36
C GLY A 81 -3.19 9.45 32.67
N LYS A 82 -2.42 8.97 31.68
CA LYS A 82 -1.52 9.81 30.89
C LYS A 82 -2.29 10.50 29.76
N ALA A 83 -2.20 11.83 29.67
CA ALA A 83 -2.84 12.57 28.60
C ALA A 83 -2.18 12.25 27.24
N ILE A 84 -3.01 11.97 26.22
CA ILE A 84 -2.53 11.82 24.85
C ILE A 84 -2.22 13.19 24.29
N GLN A 85 -0.98 13.39 23.81
CA GLN A 85 -0.56 14.61 23.16
C GLN A 85 -0.79 14.51 21.66
N LEU A 86 -1.22 15.59 21.01
CA LEU A 86 -1.41 15.65 19.57
C LEU A 86 -0.14 15.24 18.81
N GLU A 87 1.02 15.66 19.29
CA GLU A 87 2.30 15.29 18.69
C GLU A 87 2.50 13.77 18.63
N ASP A 88 2.15 13.04 19.70
CA ASP A 88 2.30 11.60 19.77
C ASP A 88 1.36 10.91 18.75
N VAL A 89 0.14 11.43 18.59
CA VAL A 89 -0.82 10.91 17.60
C VAL A 89 -0.32 11.14 16.17
N VAL A 90 0.16 12.34 15.87
CA VAL A 90 0.73 12.68 14.56
C VAL A 90 1.97 11.84 14.28
N ARG A 91 2.83 11.65 15.26
CA ARG A 91 4.02 10.80 15.15
C ARG A 91 3.64 9.34 14.88
N ALA A 92 2.66 8.79 15.59
CA ALA A 92 2.16 7.43 15.38
C ALA A 92 1.58 7.23 13.97
N PHE A 93 1.02 8.27 13.38
CA PHE A 93 0.48 8.21 12.02
C PHE A 93 1.58 8.32 10.94
N LEU A 94 2.52 9.25 11.08
CA LEU A 94 3.49 9.58 10.03
C LEU A 94 4.72 8.67 10.04
N LEU A 95 5.27 8.38 11.23
CA LEU A 95 6.55 7.68 11.36
C LEU A 95 6.59 6.30 10.68
N PRO A 96 5.54 5.45 10.78
CA PRO A 96 5.53 4.15 10.09
C PRO A 96 5.66 4.28 8.56
N ALA A 97 5.07 5.31 7.96
CA ALA A 97 5.17 5.54 6.52
C ALA A 97 6.59 5.94 6.12
N PHE A 98 7.23 6.84 6.87
CA PHE A 98 8.62 7.24 6.59
C PHE A 98 9.58 6.06 6.74
N ASN A 99 9.46 5.30 7.82
CA ASN A 99 10.30 4.12 8.04
C ASN A 99 10.12 3.07 6.94
N ALA A 100 8.89 2.88 6.47
CA ALA A 100 8.60 1.93 5.39
C ALA A 100 9.25 2.36 4.07
N VAL A 101 9.15 3.64 3.70
CA VAL A 101 9.77 4.18 2.46
C VAL A 101 11.29 4.00 2.51
N GLU A 102 11.93 4.29 3.64
CA GLU A 102 13.36 4.06 3.81
C GLU A 102 13.72 2.58 3.70
N GLY A 103 12.92 1.70 4.32
CA GLY A 103 13.15 0.25 4.32
C GLY A 103 12.97 -0.42 2.96
N PHE A 104 12.20 0.17 2.05
CA PHE A 104 11.96 -0.41 0.71
C PHE A 104 13.07 -0.07 -0.30
N GLY A 105 14.00 0.82 0.01
CA GLY A 105 15.08 1.20 -0.89
C GLY A 105 14.57 1.76 -2.22
N GLN A 106 15.12 1.26 -3.33
CA GLN A 106 14.69 1.67 -4.68
C GLN A 106 13.21 1.33 -4.98
N GLN A 107 12.69 0.27 -4.39
CA GLN A 107 11.29 -0.11 -4.53
C GLN A 107 10.36 0.89 -3.84
N GLY A 108 10.80 1.52 -2.76
CA GLY A 108 10.06 2.59 -2.10
C GLY A 108 9.86 3.81 -2.99
N ALA A 109 10.89 4.21 -3.74
CA ALA A 109 10.78 5.30 -4.71
C ALA A 109 9.78 4.98 -5.83
N LYS A 110 9.78 3.76 -6.35
CA LYS A 110 8.80 3.29 -7.36
C LYS A 110 7.39 3.31 -6.80
N PHE A 111 7.21 2.84 -5.58
CA PHE A 111 5.89 2.86 -4.93
C PHE A 111 5.39 4.30 -4.75
N MET A 112 6.23 5.23 -4.30
CA MET A 112 5.86 6.64 -4.17
C MET A 112 5.53 7.29 -5.51
N GLN A 113 6.24 6.93 -6.57
CA GLN A 113 5.91 7.35 -7.94
C GLN A 113 4.53 6.84 -8.36
N LEU A 114 4.20 5.59 -8.05
CA LEU A 114 2.88 5.00 -8.31
C LEU A 114 1.78 5.73 -7.53
N VAL A 115 1.99 6.03 -6.26
CA VAL A 115 1.05 6.82 -5.45
C VAL A 115 0.82 8.21 -6.07
N GLY A 116 1.88 8.87 -6.52
CA GLY A 116 1.80 10.15 -7.23
C GLY A 116 0.93 10.08 -8.49
N ARG A 117 1.09 9.01 -9.27
CA ARG A 117 0.27 8.78 -10.47
C ARG A 117 -1.21 8.58 -10.16
N MET A 118 -1.54 7.95 -9.04
CA MET A 118 -2.94 7.75 -8.62
C MET A 118 -3.70 9.07 -8.43
N HIS A 119 -3.00 10.15 -8.09
CA HIS A 119 -3.61 11.47 -7.97
C HIS A 119 -3.86 12.15 -9.32
N SER A 120 -3.11 11.76 -10.34
CA SER A 120 -3.20 12.34 -11.69
C SER A 120 -4.04 11.52 -12.67
N GLU A 121 -4.23 10.24 -12.41
CA GLU A 121 -5.08 9.37 -13.25
C GLU A 121 -6.55 9.47 -12.81
N THR A 122 -7.45 9.64 -13.79
CA THR A 122 -8.89 9.88 -13.55
C THR A 122 -9.70 8.60 -13.31
N ASN A 123 -9.08 7.53 -12.80
CA ASN A 123 -9.80 6.30 -12.48
C ASN A 123 -10.35 6.34 -11.04
N GLU A 124 -11.61 6.73 -10.89
CA GLU A 124 -12.26 6.85 -9.59
C GLU A 124 -12.37 5.51 -8.85
N GLN A 125 -12.53 4.38 -9.56
CA GLN A 125 -12.61 3.06 -8.92
C GLN A 125 -11.30 2.68 -8.25
N LEU A 126 -10.18 2.93 -8.91
CA LEU A 126 -8.85 2.66 -8.35
C LEU A 126 -8.54 3.59 -7.19
N ARG A 127 -8.91 4.87 -7.32
CA ARG A 127 -8.77 5.84 -6.25
C ARG A 127 -9.59 5.43 -5.02
N ALA A 128 -10.84 5.01 -5.23
CA ALA A 128 -11.71 4.53 -4.15
C ALA A 128 -11.14 3.29 -3.48
N ALA A 129 -10.61 2.32 -4.25
CA ALA A 129 -9.97 1.12 -3.71
C ALA A 129 -8.73 1.47 -2.86
N PHE A 130 -7.90 2.41 -3.32
CA PHE A 130 -6.75 2.90 -2.57
C PHE A 130 -7.16 3.57 -1.26
N LEU A 131 -8.13 4.50 -1.31
CA LEU A 131 -8.62 5.20 -0.11
C LEU A 131 -9.26 4.24 0.90
N LYS A 132 -9.90 3.18 0.43
CA LYS A 132 -10.49 2.15 1.30
C LYS A 132 -9.46 1.46 2.20
N LEU A 133 -8.20 1.36 1.76
CA LEU A 133 -7.11 0.79 2.57
C LEU A 133 -6.83 1.63 3.83
N PHE A 134 -7.13 2.92 3.80
CA PHE A 134 -6.94 3.83 4.93
C PHE A 134 -8.14 3.93 5.85
N GLN A 135 -9.29 3.36 5.47
CA GLN A 135 -10.51 3.44 6.27
C GLN A 135 -10.34 2.95 7.70
N PRO A 136 -9.73 1.77 7.96
CA PRO A 136 -9.54 1.28 9.34
C PRO A 136 -8.69 2.23 10.19
N VAL A 137 -7.68 2.86 9.57
CA VAL A 137 -6.81 3.82 10.24
C VAL A 137 -7.56 5.12 10.53
N GLY A 138 -8.29 5.65 9.54
CA GLY A 138 -9.08 6.87 9.70
C GLY A 138 -10.12 6.74 10.81
N GLN A 139 -10.82 5.62 10.88
CA GLN A 139 -11.82 5.36 11.91
C GLN A 139 -11.25 5.38 13.34
N ARG A 140 -9.98 5.04 13.51
CA ARG A 140 -9.31 4.99 14.81
C ARG A 140 -8.60 6.29 15.15
N PHE A 141 -7.95 6.94 14.20
CA PHE A 141 -7.15 8.15 14.42
C PHE A 141 -8.01 9.43 14.52
N VAL A 142 -9.04 9.56 13.69
CA VAL A 142 -9.87 10.79 13.68
C VAL A 142 -10.51 11.08 15.04
N PRO A 143 -11.10 10.12 15.78
CA PRO A 143 -11.70 10.41 17.09
C PRO A 143 -10.71 10.86 18.16
N VAL A 144 -9.41 10.59 17.99
CA VAL A 144 -8.35 10.93 18.96
C VAL A 144 -7.77 12.33 18.69
N LEU A 145 -7.95 12.82 17.48
CA LEU A 145 -7.52 14.17 17.07
C LEU A 145 -8.48 15.24 17.57
#